data_da329198ace22b186f4cd7a8ede960fa
#
_entry.id   da329198ace22b186f4cd7a8ede960fa
#
_cell.length_a   1.000
_cell.length_b   1.000
_cell.length_c   1.000
_cell.angle_alpha   90.00
_cell.angle_beta   90.00
_cell.angle_gamma   90.00
#
_symmetry.space_group_name_H-M   'P 1'
#
loop_
_entity.id
_entity.type
_entity.pdbx_description
1 polymer ?
#
loop_
_entity_poly.entity_id
_entity_poly.type
_entity_poly.pdbx_seq_one_letter_code
_entity_poly.pdbx_strand_id
1 'polypeptide(L)'
;MIISLPLIFSYIKDKKSALALLEAMNFPFIKSKKEKEINWGTMAKTSAIQRNLKIIRLVNKLSKKRQKLKKIIIDKKLPLDERFNAQLKLAKLPRNSAKIRIRNRCEMTGRPRGVYRKLKISRIALRELASKGKIPGMTKSSW
;
A
#
# COMPACT_ATOMS: atom_id res chain seq x y z
N MET A 1 -8.43 -28.67 -44.74
CA MET A 1 -7.31 -27.71 -44.71
C MET A 1 -6.97 -27.40 -43.26
N ILE A 2 -5.92 -28.02 -42.74
CA ILE A 2 -5.49 -27.81 -41.33
C ILE A 2 -4.56 -26.62 -41.37
N ILE A 3 -5.08 -25.46 -41.00
CA ILE A 3 -4.26 -24.24 -40.84
C ILE A 3 -3.45 -24.40 -39.55
N SER A 4 -2.14 -24.51 -39.68
CA SER A 4 -1.26 -24.71 -38.53
C SER A 4 -1.30 -23.52 -37.59
N LEU A 5 -1.47 -23.80 -36.30
CA LEU A 5 -1.54 -22.81 -35.20
C LEU A 5 -0.46 -21.69 -35.20
N PRO A 6 0.79 -21.92 -35.62
CA PRO A 6 1.81 -20.89 -35.61
C PRO A 6 1.56 -19.72 -36.57
N LEU A 7 0.84 -19.93 -37.68
CA LEU A 7 0.52 -18.88 -38.65
C LEU A 7 -0.50 -17.84 -38.12
N ILE A 8 -1.38 -18.24 -37.22
CA ILE A 8 -2.39 -17.35 -36.62
C ILE A 8 -1.73 -16.40 -35.61
N PHE A 9 -0.69 -16.85 -34.90
CA PHE A 9 0.01 -16.05 -33.92
C PHE A 9 0.88 -14.94 -34.49
N SER A 10 1.37 -15.08 -35.70
CA SER A 10 2.20 -14.05 -36.37
C SER A 10 1.40 -12.82 -36.83
N TYR A 11 0.09 -12.96 -36.99
CA TYR A 11 -0.79 -11.89 -37.50
C TYR A 11 -1.41 -11.02 -36.40
N ILE A 12 -1.28 -11.41 -35.12
CA ILE A 12 -1.95 -10.74 -34.01
C ILE A 12 -0.93 -9.95 -33.18
N LYS A 13 -0.85 -8.65 -33.44
CA LYS A 13 0.03 -7.73 -32.68
C LYS A 13 -0.44 -7.40 -31.25
N ASP A 14 -1.72 -7.61 -30.94
CA ASP A 14 -2.32 -7.22 -29.66
C ASP A 14 -2.96 -8.39 -28.91
N LYS A 15 -2.64 -8.49 -27.59
CA LYS A 15 -3.24 -9.50 -26.69
C LYS A 15 -4.78 -9.46 -26.64
N LYS A 16 -5.38 -8.29 -26.86
CA LYS A 16 -6.85 -8.13 -26.85
C LYS A 16 -7.51 -8.74 -28.07
N SER A 17 -6.90 -8.55 -29.26
CA SER A 17 -7.40 -9.15 -30.51
C SER A 17 -7.22 -10.68 -30.54
N ALA A 18 -6.13 -11.18 -29.92
CA ALA A 18 -5.91 -12.61 -29.74
C ALA A 18 -7.00 -13.26 -28.87
N LEU A 19 -7.35 -12.64 -27.76
CA LEU A 19 -8.38 -13.14 -26.85
C LEU A 19 -9.76 -13.10 -27.50
N ALA A 20 -10.10 -12.05 -28.24
CA ALA A 20 -11.37 -11.93 -28.96
C ALA A 20 -11.53 -13.02 -30.05
N LEU A 21 -10.46 -13.32 -30.76
CA LEU A 21 -10.45 -14.37 -31.78
C LEU A 21 -10.63 -15.77 -31.17
N LEU A 22 -9.97 -16.03 -30.08
CA LEU A 22 -10.08 -17.30 -29.36
C LEU A 22 -11.46 -17.43 -28.66
N GLU A 23 -12.08 -16.36 -28.21
CA GLU A 23 -13.47 -16.34 -27.71
C GLU A 23 -14.46 -16.64 -28.87
N ALA A 24 -14.24 -16.06 -30.03
CA ALA A 24 -15.07 -16.33 -31.24
C ALA A 24 -14.96 -17.78 -31.72
N MET A 25 -13.84 -18.45 -31.49
CA MET A 25 -13.62 -19.88 -31.81
C MET A 25 -14.12 -20.82 -30.70
N ASN A 26 -14.87 -20.35 -29.71
CA ASN A 26 -15.39 -21.13 -28.55
C ASN A 26 -14.32 -21.97 -27.84
N PHE A 27 -13.08 -21.47 -27.78
CA PHE A 27 -12.08 -22.12 -26.95
C PHE A 27 -12.51 -22.06 -25.47
N PRO A 28 -12.44 -23.19 -24.74
CA PRO A 28 -12.80 -23.24 -23.34
C PRO A 28 -11.75 -22.50 -22.48
N PHE A 29 -11.81 -21.17 -22.48
CA PHE A 29 -11.04 -20.42 -21.50
C PHE A 29 -11.66 -20.64 -20.15
N ILE A 30 -10.86 -21.13 -19.23
CA ILE A 30 -11.11 -20.93 -17.82
C ILE A 30 -10.99 -19.41 -17.63
N LYS A 31 -12.12 -18.69 -17.77
CA LYS A 31 -12.19 -17.32 -17.28
C LYS A 31 -11.71 -17.43 -15.84
N SER A 32 -10.49 -16.95 -15.57
CA SER A 32 -10.03 -16.86 -14.20
C SER A 32 -11.16 -16.13 -13.48
N LYS A 33 -11.97 -16.87 -12.69
CA LYS A 33 -12.93 -16.23 -11.79
C LYS A 33 -12.06 -15.20 -11.13
N LYS A 34 -12.31 -13.89 -11.40
CA LYS A 34 -11.72 -12.82 -10.60
C LYS A 34 -11.90 -13.36 -9.20
N GLU A 35 -10.77 -13.77 -8.59
CA GLU A 35 -10.82 -14.32 -7.23
C GLU A 35 -11.66 -13.31 -6.52
N LYS A 36 -12.83 -13.71 -5.98
CA LYS A 36 -13.70 -12.80 -5.25
C LYS A 36 -12.78 -12.21 -4.24
N GLU A 37 -12.34 -10.96 -4.49
CA GLU A 37 -11.50 -10.23 -3.55
C GLU A 37 -12.22 -10.43 -2.25
N ILE A 38 -11.57 -11.10 -1.31
CA ILE A 38 -12.19 -11.42 -0.03
C ILE A 38 -12.53 -10.07 0.52
N ASN A 39 -13.82 -9.73 0.43
CA ASN A 39 -14.31 -8.42 0.84
C ASN A 39 -14.30 -8.43 2.36
N TRP A 40 -13.08 -8.20 2.89
CA TRP A 40 -12.86 -7.98 4.29
C TRP A 40 -13.67 -6.74 4.65
N GLY A 41 -14.84 -6.93 5.21
CA GLY A 41 -15.62 -5.82 5.70
C GLY A 41 -14.66 -4.87 6.43
N THR A 42 -14.56 -3.63 5.96
CA THR A 42 -13.61 -2.67 6.53
C THR A 42 -13.94 -2.51 8.01
N MET A 43 -13.14 -3.14 8.89
CA MET A 43 -13.31 -3.04 10.35
C MET A 43 -13.11 -1.61 10.85
N ALA A 44 -12.50 -0.76 10.01
CA ALA A 44 -12.23 0.62 10.34
C ALA A 44 -13.14 1.54 9.53
N LYS A 45 -13.63 2.58 10.18
CA LYS A 45 -14.40 3.64 9.54
C LYS A 45 -13.60 4.25 8.38
N THR A 46 -14.18 4.34 7.20
CA THR A 46 -13.52 4.88 5.99
C THR A 46 -12.93 6.27 6.21
N SER A 47 -13.64 7.12 6.97
CA SER A 47 -13.16 8.46 7.33
C SER A 47 -11.84 8.43 8.11
N ALA A 48 -11.63 7.43 8.96
CA ALA A 48 -10.38 7.29 9.73
C ALA A 48 -9.21 6.83 8.84
N ILE A 49 -9.46 6.01 7.84
CA ILE A 49 -8.48 5.60 6.82
C ILE A 49 -8.09 6.81 5.98
N GLN A 50 -9.08 7.55 5.46
CA GLN A 50 -8.85 8.75 4.64
C GLN A 50 -8.09 9.84 5.40
N ARG A 51 -8.40 10.03 6.69
CA ARG A 51 -7.64 10.96 7.55
C ARG A 51 -6.18 10.55 7.63
N ASN A 52 -5.88 9.27 7.83
CA ASN A 52 -4.50 8.78 7.88
C ASN A 52 -3.77 8.96 6.55
N LEU A 53 -4.44 8.73 5.42
CA LEU A 53 -3.87 8.96 4.09
C LEU A 53 -3.54 10.44 3.86
N LYS A 54 -4.41 11.37 4.29
CA LYS A 54 -4.11 12.81 4.26
C LYS A 54 -2.86 13.16 5.08
N ILE A 55 -2.71 12.57 6.25
CA ILE A 55 -1.53 12.76 7.11
C ILE A 55 -0.27 12.25 6.40
N ILE A 56 -0.30 11.05 5.82
CA ILE A 56 0.83 10.48 5.09
C ILE A 56 1.26 11.40 3.93
N ARG A 57 0.30 11.89 3.13
CA ARG A 57 0.59 12.82 2.02
C ARG A 57 1.24 14.11 2.51
N LEU A 58 0.75 14.69 3.61
CA LEU A 58 1.31 15.89 4.23
C LEU A 58 2.72 15.66 4.79
N VAL A 59 2.95 14.54 5.44
CA VAL A 59 4.26 14.15 5.96
C VAL A 59 5.26 14.02 4.82
N ASN A 60 4.90 13.34 3.74
CA ASN A 60 5.78 13.16 2.59
C ASN A 60 6.12 14.51 1.92
N LYS A 61 5.11 15.39 1.74
CA LYS A 61 5.29 16.72 1.16
C LYS A 61 6.25 17.60 1.98
N LEU A 62 6.15 17.56 3.29
CA LEU A 62 6.90 18.45 4.18
C LEU A 62 8.12 17.81 4.85
N SER A 63 8.39 16.53 4.57
CA SER A 63 9.49 15.76 5.19
C SER A 63 10.85 16.46 5.02
N LYS A 64 11.19 16.84 3.78
CA LYS A 64 12.46 17.50 3.45
C LYS A 64 12.62 18.84 4.19
N LYS A 65 11.55 19.65 4.24
CA LYS A 65 11.58 20.95 4.96
C LYS A 65 11.77 20.74 6.46
N ARG A 66 11.04 19.80 7.06
CA ARG A 66 11.18 19.48 8.49
C ARG A 66 12.56 18.94 8.85
N GLN A 67 13.13 18.09 8.00
CA GLN A 67 14.48 17.55 8.22
C GLN A 67 15.54 18.65 8.19
N LYS A 68 15.47 19.57 7.21
CA LYS A 68 16.39 20.72 7.13
C LYS A 68 16.31 21.58 8.39
N LEU A 69 15.11 21.97 8.80
CA LEU A 69 14.93 22.80 10.01
C LEU A 69 15.41 22.09 11.28
N LYS A 70 15.14 20.78 11.40
CA LYS A 70 15.64 20.01 12.53
C LYS A 70 17.17 19.92 12.58
N LYS A 71 17.84 19.78 11.44
CA LYS A 71 19.31 19.79 11.39
C LYS A 71 19.86 21.11 11.92
N ILE A 72 19.32 22.26 11.51
CA ILE A 72 19.72 23.59 11.97
C ILE A 72 19.51 23.72 13.49
N ILE A 73 18.40 23.23 14.03
CA ILE A 73 18.08 23.30 15.46
C ILE A 73 19.06 22.47 16.31
N ILE A 74 19.48 21.31 15.81
CA ILE A 74 20.36 20.38 16.53
C ILE A 74 21.83 20.85 16.46
N ASP A 75 22.19 21.58 15.43
CA ASP A 75 23.57 22.02 15.20
C ASP A 75 23.97 23.08 16.27
N LYS A 76 24.84 22.68 17.20
CA LYS A 76 25.29 23.54 18.30
C LYS A 76 26.32 24.59 17.84
N LYS A 77 26.88 24.46 16.63
CA LYS A 77 27.87 25.42 16.09
C LYS A 77 27.24 26.72 15.60
N LEU A 78 25.93 26.69 15.32
CA LEU A 78 25.21 27.84 14.82
C LEU A 78 24.81 28.80 15.95
N PRO A 79 24.72 30.12 15.66
CA PRO A 79 24.29 31.11 16.63
C PRO A 79 22.86 30.82 17.13
N LEU A 80 22.59 31.27 18.36
CA LEU A 80 21.31 31.03 19.02
C LEU A 80 20.12 31.57 18.22
N ASP A 81 20.27 32.75 17.62
CA ASP A 81 19.21 33.45 16.87
C ASP A 81 18.76 32.66 15.66
N GLU A 82 19.69 32.08 14.91
CA GLU A 82 19.36 31.24 13.75
C GLU A 82 18.63 29.97 14.15
N ARG A 83 19.06 29.33 15.25
CA ARG A 83 18.41 28.14 15.80
C ARG A 83 17.00 28.46 16.29
N PHE A 84 16.81 29.59 16.96
CA PHE A 84 15.51 30.06 17.41
C PHE A 84 14.57 30.37 16.23
N ASN A 85 15.06 31.07 15.22
CA ASN A 85 14.31 31.33 14.01
C ASN A 85 13.91 30.04 13.25
N ALA A 86 14.79 29.06 13.22
CA ALA A 86 14.47 27.74 12.65
C ALA A 86 13.37 27.01 13.46
N GLN A 87 13.38 27.13 14.79
CA GLN A 87 12.36 26.58 15.67
C GLN A 87 10.99 27.24 15.46
N LEU A 88 10.95 28.56 15.32
CA LEU A 88 9.72 29.28 14.97
C LEU A 88 9.17 28.85 13.62
N LYS A 89 10.03 28.70 12.61
CA LYS A 89 9.63 28.17 11.28
C LYS A 89 9.12 26.73 11.39
N LEU A 90 9.71 25.89 12.25
CA LEU A 90 9.24 24.52 12.48
C LEU A 90 7.88 24.48 13.18
N ALA A 91 7.62 25.39 14.12
CA ALA A 91 6.36 25.53 14.85
C ALA A 91 5.21 25.98 13.92
N LYS A 92 5.49 26.88 12.96
CA LYS A 92 4.51 27.33 11.94
C LYS A 92 4.06 26.22 10.98
N LEU A 93 4.80 25.10 10.87
CA LEU A 93 4.39 23.99 10.02
C LEU A 93 3.17 23.24 10.61
N PRO A 94 2.26 22.74 9.74
CA PRO A 94 1.06 22.06 10.20
C PRO A 94 1.40 20.83 11.05
N ARG A 95 0.71 20.66 12.19
CA ARG A 95 0.93 19.55 13.15
C ARG A 95 0.90 18.18 12.48
N ASN A 96 0.04 18.00 11.49
CA ASN A 96 -0.13 16.74 10.78
C ASN A 96 1.01 16.40 9.80
N SER A 97 1.99 17.29 9.65
CA SER A 97 3.21 17.01 8.88
C SER A 97 4.28 16.25 9.68
N ALA A 98 4.03 15.95 10.96
CA ALA A 98 4.95 15.18 11.80
C ALA A 98 4.78 13.68 11.58
N LYS A 99 5.88 12.94 11.30
CA LYS A 99 5.89 11.49 11.07
C LYS A 99 5.27 10.68 12.24
N ILE A 100 5.39 11.18 13.46
CA ILE A 100 4.86 10.56 14.68
C ILE A 100 3.34 10.40 14.63
N ARG A 101 2.63 11.25 13.89
CA ARG A 101 1.17 11.22 13.76
C ARG A 101 0.65 10.19 12.77
N ILE A 102 1.52 9.56 11.99
CA ILE A 102 1.13 8.46 11.10
C ILE A 102 0.80 7.25 11.97
N ARG A 103 -0.39 6.71 11.78
CA ARG A 103 -0.81 5.46 12.41
C ARG A 103 -0.63 4.31 11.45
N ASN A 104 0.10 3.26 11.89
CA ASN A 104 0.16 2.02 11.14
C ASN A 104 -1.22 1.36 11.16
N ARG A 105 -1.76 1.09 9.97
CA ARG A 105 -3.05 0.43 9.78
C ARG A 105 -2.89 -0.80 8.92
N CYS A 106 -3.75 -1.77 9.14
CA CYS A 106 -3.85 -2.92 8.26
C CYS A 106 -4.24 -2.46 6.85
N GLU A 107 -3.53 -2.91 5.83
CA GLU A 107 -3.85 -2.56 4.44
C GLU A 107 -5.20 -3.14 4.01
N MET A 108 -5.57 -4.32 4.52
CA MET A 108 -6.81 -5.00 4.16
C MET A 108 -8.03 -4.52 4.95
N THR A 109 -7.92 -4.47 6.29
CA THR A 109 -9.07 -4.19 7.17
C THR A 109 -9.09 -2.77 7.72
N GLY A 110 -8.02 -1.99 7.54
CA GLY A 110 -7.88 -0.65 8.10
C GLY A 110 -7.71 -0.60 9.62
N ARG A 111 -7.66 -1.74 10.33
CA ARG A 111 -7.52 -1.84 11.78
C ARG A 111 -6.23 -1.16 12.26
N PRO A 112 -6.29 -0.27 13.30
CA PRO A 112 -5.10 0.46 13.77
C PRO A 112 -4.33 -0.27 14.88
N ARG A 113 -4.84 -1.37 15.43
CA ARG A 113 -4.24 -2.13 16.53
C ARG A 113 -3.85 -3.53 16.09
N GLY A 114 -2.77 -4.08 16.68
CA GLY A 114 -2.30 -5.43 16.38
C GLY A 114 -1.87 -5.58 14.92
N VAL A 115 -1.11 -4.62 14.39
CA VAL A 115 -0.61 -4.63 13.00
C VAL A 115 0.86 -5.02 13.01
N TYR A 116 1.21 -6.05 12.26
CA TYR A 116 2.58 -6.45 12.02
C TYR A 116 3.22 -5.51 11.01
N ARG A 117 4.27 -4.79 11.43
CA ARG A 117 4.89 -3.74 10.60
C ARG A 117 5.51 -4.28 9.31
N LYS A 118 6.12 -5.46 9.36
CA LYS A 118 6.75 -6.09 8.18
C LYS A 118 5.73 -6.44 7.11
N LEU A 119 4.59 -7.02 7.51
CA LEU A 119 3.55 -7.49 6.60
C LEU A 119 2.44 -6.46 6.37
N LYS A 120 2.41 -5.38 7.17
CA LYS A 120 1.35 -4.35 7.17
C LYS A 120 -0.08 -4.89 7.33
N ILE A 121 -0.21 -6.06 7.92
CA ILE A 121 -1.46 -6.79 8.09
C ILE A 121 -1.78 -6.91 9.58
N SER A 122 -3.07 -6.90 9.95
CA SER A 122 -3.53 -7.12 11.32
C SER A 122 -3.40 -8.58 11.74
N ARG A 123 -3.29 -8.85 13.04
CA ARG A 123 -3.21 -10.21 13.60
C ARG A 123 -4.37 -11.12 13.15
N ILE A 124 -5.57 -10.55 13.00
CA ILE A 124 -6.77 -11.29 12.56
C ILE A 124 -6.62 -11.68 11.09
N ALA A 125 -6.36 -10.70 10.23
CA ALA A 125 -6.17 -10.95 8.80
C ALA A 125 -4.98 -11.88 8.54
N LEU A 126 -3.90 -11.74 9.32
CA LEU A 126 -2.75 -12.64 9.24
C LEU A 126 -3.13 -14.09 9.51
N ARG A 127 -3.85 -14.34 10.61
CA ARG A 127 -4.30 -15.70 10.98
C ARG A 127 -5.18 -16.31 9.90
N GLU A 128 -6.13 -15.55 9.35
CA GLU A 128 -7.03 -16.04 8.31
C GLU A 128 -6.32 -16.32 6.99
N LEU A 129 -5.37 -15.47 6.59
CA LEU A 129 -4.57 -15.69 5.39
C LEU A 129 -3.63 -16.88 5.54
N ALA A 130 -3.02 -17.04 6.73
CA ALA A 130 -2.16 -18.17 7.03
C ALA A 130 -2.96 -19.49 7.03
N SER A 131 -4.17 -19.50 7.64
CA SER A 131 -5.06 -20.68 7.62
C SER A 131 -5.51 -21.07 6.20
N LYS A 132 -5.59 -20.10 5.29
CA LYS A 132 -5.91 -20.32 3.87
C LYS A 132 -4.67 -20.64 3.00
N GLY A 133 -3.49 -20.78 3.61
CA GLY A 133 -2.24 -21.07 2.90
C GLY A 133 -1.75 -19.93 1.96
N LYS A 134 -2.28 -18.71 2.12
CA LYS A 134 -1.93 -17.56 1.26
C LYS A 134 -0.60 -16.90 1.62
N ILE A 135 -0.02 -17.24 2.77
CA ILE A 135 1.26 -16.70 3.23
C ILE A 135 2.28 -17.84 3.27
N PRO A 136 3.28 -17.82 2.37
CA PRO A 136 4.30 -18.86 2.35
C PRO A 136 5.15 -18.83 3.62
N GLY A 137 5.60 -19.99 4.07
CA GLY A 137 6.49 -20.13 5.23
C GLY A 137 5.85 -19.92 6.59
N MET A 138 4.52 -19.81 6.68
CA MET A 138 3.80 -19.77 7.94
C MET A 138 3.15 -21.10 8.28
N THR A 139 3.57 -21.67 9.38
CA THR A 139 2.96 -22.87 9.97
C THR A 139 2.17 -22.48 11.22
N LYS A 140 1.03 -23.16 11.43
CA LYS A 140 0.21 -22.97 12.63
C LYS A 140 0.84 -23.74 13.77
N SER A 141 1.18 -23.08 14.89
CA SER A 141 1.81 -23.68 16.05
C SER A 141 0.82 -24.26 17.07
N SER A 142 -0.46 -23.88 16.99
CA SER A 142 -1.53 -24.39 17.86
C SER A 142 -2.75 -24.74 17.02
N TRP A 143 -3.40 -25.80 17.39
CA TRP A 143 -4.63 -26.32 16.75
C TRP A 143 -5.87 -25.79 17.46
#